data_cc348f423aa63b796567bedb9ea5114e
#
_entry.id   cc348f423aa63b796567bedb9ea5114e
#
_cell.length_a   1.000
_cell.length_b   1.000
_cell.length_c   1.000
_cell.angle_alpha   90.00
_cell.angle_beta   90.00
_cell.angle_gamma   90.00
#
_symmetry.space_group_name_H-M   'P 1'
#
loop_
_entity.id
_entity.type
_entity.pdbx_description
1 polymer ?
#
loop_
_entity_poly.entity_id
_entity_poly.type
_entity_poly.pdbx_seq_one_letter_code
_entity_poly.pdbx_strand_id
1 'polypeptide(L)'
;MDPPDYENYDYLGEWKNREILDLAERRLIMKLAGSPRKTLELGGGFGRITSVLERISEETYMVDFSSRNLEEAKKRLIRTQLKRCNFFNLPFESGLFDLIVMVRVMHHINNPALVYDEILRVGRKGATVIISVPYSPLSKMREIKEIREVKTKLGVHKIYYGPPETYLDKRMSLEAIFGTGLFDNRIGKKLHKLSFLSFFDVTTARFWKLKNNLFLKFRLPD
;
A
#
# COMPACT_ATOMS: atom_id res chain seq x y z
N MET A 1 -8.30 -3.05 18.81
CA MET A 1 -8.98 -2.53 17.59
C MET A 1 -8.96 -3.64 16.57
N ASP A 2 -10.11 -4.13 16.16
CA ASP A 2 -10.16 -5.22 15.19
C ASP A 2 -9.93 -4.64 13.79
N PRO A 3 -9.03 -5.23 12.99
CA PRO A 3 -8.88 -4.88 11.59
C PRO A 3 -10.18 -5.17 10.84
N PRO A 4 -10.43 -4.50 9.71
CA PRO A 4 -11.60 -4.78 8.89
C PRO A 4 -11.64 -6.27 8.52
N ASP A 5 -12.85 -6.85 8.54
CA ASP A 5 -13.05 -8.27 8.19
C ASP A 5 -12.87 -8.49 6.69
N TYR A 6 -11.64 -8.81 6.30
CA TYR A 6 -11.31 -9.19 4.93
C TYR A 6 -11.41 -10.70 4.67
N GLU A 7 -11.80 -11.52 5.65
CA GLU A 7 -11.97 -12.97 5.43
C GLU A 7 -13.10 -13.26 4.43
N ASN A 8 -14.16 -12.45 4.47
CA ASN A 8 -15.31 -12.59 3.58
C ASN A 8 -15.28 -11.65 2.37
N TYR A 9 -14.15 -10.95 2.14
CA TYR A 9 -14.04 -9.97 1.07
C TYR A 9 -13.30 -10.53 -0.15
N ASP A 10 -13.90 -10.43 -1.34
CA ASP A 10 -13.24 -10.81 -2.60
C ASP A 10 -12.33 -9.69 -3.11
N TYR A 11 -11.21 -9.47 -2.41
CA TYR A 11 -10.24 -8.44 -2.78
C TYR A 11 -9.64 -8.68 -4.17
N LEU A 12 -9.45 -9.93 -4.57
CA LEU A 12 -8.99 -10.27 -5.91
C LEU A 12 -9.98 -9.83 -6.99
N GLY A 13 -11.28 -10.02 -6.73
CA GLY A 13 -12.35 -9.60 -7.65
C GLY A 13 -12.42 -8.09 -7.85
N GLU A 14 -12.03 -7.28 -6.87
CA GLU A 14 -11.96 -5.83 -7.02
C GLU A 14 -10.94 -5.36 -8.08
N TRP A 15 -9.91 -6.15 -8.34
CA TRP A 15 -8.86 -5.82 -9.29
C TRP A 15 -9.20 -6.19 -10.73
N LYS A 16 -10.36 -6.81 -10.97
CA LYS A 16 -10.86 -7.00 -12.34
C LYS A 16 -11.04 -5.66 -13.04
N ASN A 17 -10.51 -5.54 -14.25
CA ASN A 17 -10.56 -4.33 -15.08
C ASN A 17 -9.82 -3.11 -14.46
N ARG A 18 -8.77 -3.35 -13.68
CA ARG A 18 -7.88 -2.31 -13.11
C ARG A 18 -6.42 -2.48 -13.54
N GLU A 19 -6.18 -3.11 -14.68
CA GLU A 19 -4.83 -3.47 -15.14
C GLU A 19 -3.92 -2.24 -15.30
N ILE A 20 -4.45 -1.11 -15.79
CA ILE A 20 -3.68 0.14 -15.92
C ILE A 20 -3.19 0.59 -14.55
N LEU A 21 -4.08 0.61 -13.56
CA LEU A 21 -3.76 1.02 -12.20
C LEU A 21 -2.78 0.05 -11.54
N ASP A 22 -3.02 -1.26 -11.69
CA ASP A 22 -2.14 -2.30 -11.15
C ASP A 22 -0.72 -2.13 -11.70
N LEU A 23 -0.57 -2.01 -13.00
CA LEU A 23 0.73 -1.84 -13.63
C LEU A 23 1.40 -0.52 -13.24
N ALA A 24 0.64 0.57 -13.11
CA ALA A 24 1.17 1.86 -12.68
C ALA A 24 1.73 1.79 -11.25
N GLU A 25 0.98 1.21 -10.31
CA GLU A 25 1.43 1.06 -8.93
C GLU A 25 2.66 0.15 -8.83
N ARG A 26 2.65 -1.00 -9.51
CA ARG A 26 3.79 -1.93 -9.54
C ARG A 26 5.05 -1.30 -10.11
N ARG A 27 4.94 -0.57 -11.21
CA ARG A 27 6.08 0.16 -11.81
C ARG A 27 6.59 1.27 -10.90
N LEU A 28 5.69 1.99 -10.25
CA LEU A 28 6.08 3.03 -9.31
C LEU A 28 6.82 2.46 -8.11
N ILE A 29 6.31 1.37 -7.52
CA ILE A 29 6.99 0.68 -6.42
C ILE A 29 8.40 0.23 -6.83
N MET A 30 8.56 -0.43 -7.98
CA MET A 30 9.89 -0.81 -8.48
C MET A 30 10.84 0.37 -8.58
N LYS A 31 10.35 1.52 -9.05
CA LYS A 31 11.15 2.75 -9.18
C LYS A 31 11.57 3.34 -7.83
N LEU A 32 10.70 3.23 -6.81
CA LEU A 32 10.92 3.85 -5.50
C LEU A 32 11.70 2.96 -4.52
N ALA A 33 11.59 1.65 -4.68
CA ALA A 33 12.08 0.66 -3.72
C ALA A 33 13.61 0.48 -3.75
N GLY A 34 14.25 0.73 -4.89
CA GLY A 34 15.67 0.42 -5.05
C GLY A 34 15.95 -1.08 -5.08
N SER A 35 17.05 -1.50 -4.45
CA SER A 35 17.47 -2.92 -4.35
C SER A 35 17.66 -3.28 -2.87
N PRO A 36 16.59 -3.50 -2.12
CA PRO A 36 16.65 -3.81 -0.70
C PRO A 36 17.09 -5.26 -0.48
N ARG A 37 17.75 -5.53 0.64
CA ARG A 37 18.05 -6.90 1.06
C ARG A 37 16.80 -7.57 1.63
N LYS A 38 16.22 -6.96 2.68
CA LYS A 38 15.03 -7.48 3.37
C LYS A 38 13.86 -6.53 3.24
N THR A 39 12.80 -7.01 2.65
CA THR A 39 11.57 -6.23 2.42
C THR A 39 10.40 -6.82 3.19
N LEU A 40 9.60 -5.94 3.79
CA LEU A 40 8.32 -6.28 4.40
C LEU A 40 7.19 -5.56 3.67
N GLU A 41 6.17 -6.29 3.23
CA GLU A 41 4.89 -5.71 2.83
C GLU A 41 3.84 -5.91 3.91
N LEU A 42 3.22 -4.80 4.35
CA LEU A 42 2.11 -4.77 5.31
C LEU A 42 0.79 -4.73 4.55
N GLY A 43 -0.05 -5.75 4.76
CA GLY A 43 -1.35 -5.87 4.10
C GLY A 43 -1.23 -6.19 2.61
N GLY A 44 -0.40 -7.18 2.26
CA GLY A 44 -0.11 -7.54 0.86
C GLY A 44 -1.28 -8.15 0.08
N GLY A 45 -2.38 -8.48 0.76
CA GLY A 45 -3.57 -9.06 0.14
C GLY A 45 -3.23 -10.36 -0.58
N PHE A 46 -3.63 -10.47 -1.85
CA PHE A 46 -3.32 -11.63 -2.69
C PHE A 46 -1.91 -11.59 -3.33
N GLY A 47 -0.98 -10.80 -2.79
CA GLY A 47 0.42 -10.77 -3.20
C GLY A 47 0.70 -9.94 -4.46
N ARG A 48 -0.15 -9.01 -4.81
CA ARG A 48 -0.06 -8.19 -6.03
C ARG A 48 1.24 -7.38 -6.09
N ILE A 49 1.54 -6.62 -5.07
CA ILE A 49 2.76 -5.82 -4.95
C ILE A 49 3.93 -6.70 -4.49
N THR A 50 3.70 -7.64 -3.57
CA THR A 50 4.73 -8.58 -3.11
C THR A 50 5.42 -9.31 -4.26
N SER A 51 4.67 -9.71 -5.30
CA SER A 51 5.24 -10.37 -6.49
C SER A 51 6.25 -9.51 -7.25
N VAL A 52 6.19 -8.20 -7.09
CA VAL A 52 7.19 -7.26 -7.63
C VAL A 52 8.37 -7.13 -6.67
N LEU A 53 8.10 -7.06 -5.36
CA LEU A 53 9.12 -6.96 -4.33
C LEU A 53 10.01 -8.20 -4.32
N GLU A 54 9.49 -9.41 -4.56
CA GLU A 54 10.29 -10.64 -4.71
C GLU A 54 11.36 -10.57 -5.80
N ARG A 55 11.17 -9.73 -6.82
CA ARG A 55 12.10 -9.60 -7.95
C ARG A 55 13.28 -8.69 -7.65
N ILE A 56 13.11 -7.79 -6.69
CA ILE A 56 14.08 -6.72 -6.40
C ILE A 56 14.71 -6.86 -5.01
N SER A 57 14.26 -7.81 -4.20
CA SER A 57 14.73 -8.06 -2.84
C SER A 57 15.40 -9.41 -2.73
N GLU A 58 16.39 -9.53 -1.86
CA GLU A 58 16.99 -10.83 -1.53
C GLU A 58 16.02 -11.71 -0.72
N GLU A 59 15.39 -11.11 0.30
CA GLU A 59 14.38 -11.75 1.14
C GLU A 59 13.12 -10.89 1.18
N THR A 60 11.96 -11.53 1.00
CA THR A 60 10.66 -10.84 1.03
C THR A 60 9.74 -11.47 2.05
N TYR A 61 9.13 -10.63 2.84
CA TYR A 61 8.13 -10.96 3.86
C TYR A 61 6.83 -10.24 3.54
N MET A 62 5.72 -10.91 3.71
CA MET A 62 4.39 -10.34 3.56
C MET A 62 3.53 -10.72 4.76
N VAL A 63 2.85 -9.74 5.31
CA VAL A 63 1.85 -9.96 6.34
C VAL A 63 0.49 -9.50 5.88
N ASP A 64 -0.53 -10.27 6.24
CA ASP A 64 -1.94 -9.89 6.05
C ASP A 64 -2.74 -10.46 7.22
N PHE A 65 -3.87 -9.84 7.52
CA PHE A 65 -4.76 -10.32 8.57
C PHE A 65 -5.65 -11.47 8.05
N SER A 66 -6.03 -11.42 6.78
CA SER A 66 -6.92 -12.38 6.14
C SER A 66 -6.19 -13.67 5.74
N SER A 67 -6.64 -14.80 6.28
CA SER A 67 -6.17 -16.13 5.86
C SER A 67 -6.47 -16.39 4.39
N ARG A 68 -7.63 -15.95 3.92
CA ARG A 68 -8.04 -16.08 2.51
C ARG A 68 -7.08 -15.35 1.58
N ASN A 69 -6.70 -14.12 1.90
CA ASN A 69 -5.72 -13.37 1.12
C ASN A 69 -4.36 -14.07 1.07
N LEU A 70 -3.90 -14.62 2.20
CA LEU A 70 -2.64 -15.34 2.27
C LEU A 70 -2.67 -16.62 1.43
N GLU A 71 -3.79 -17.36 1.39
CA GLU A 71 -3.93 -18.53 0.53
C GLU A 71 -3.91 -18.15 -0.97
N GLU A 72 -4.51 -17.03 -1.35
CA GLU A 72 -4.40 -16.53 -2.73
C GLU A 72 -2.97 -16.05 -3.05
N ALA A 73 -2.28 -15.44 -2.09
CA ALA A 73 -0.89 -15.03 -2.24
C ALA A 73 0.06 -16.23 -2.45
N LYS A 74 -0.12 -17.33 -1.71
CA LYS A 74 0.67 -18.56 -1.87
C LYS A 74 0.64 -19.13 -3.29
N LYS A 75 -0.44 -18.94 -4.02
CA LYS A 75 -0.55 -19.40 -5.41
C LYS A 75 0.32 -18.61 -6.40
N ARG A 76 0.82 -17.46 -5.99
CA ARG A 76 1.52 -16.49 -6.85
C ARG A 76 2.96 -16.26 -6.45
N LEU A 77 3.25 -16.35 -5.16
CA LEU A 77 4.54 -16.01 -4.57
C LEU A 77 5.37 -17.29 -4.40
N ILE A 78 6.66 -17.21 -4.73
CA ILE A 78 7.56 -18.37 -4.76
C ILE A 78 8.50 -18.36 -3.56
N ARG A 79 9.04 -17.18 -3.19
CA ARG A 79 10.09 -17.03 -2.19
C ARG A 79 9.68 -16.25 -0.96
N THR A 80 8.48 -15.65 -0.98
CA THR A 80 8.01 -14.77 0.09
C THR A 80 7.62 -15.57 1.33
N GLN A 81 8.08 -15.12 2.48
CA GLN A 81 7.62 -15.61 3.78
C GLN A 81 6.29 -14.93 4.14
N LEU A 82 5.22 -15.72 4.24
CA LEU A 82 3.88 -15.24 4.54
C LEU A 82 3.57 -15.43 6.03
N LYS A 83 3.07 -14.39 6.69
CA LYS A 83 2.61 -14.48 8.09
C LYS A 83 1.25 -13.82 8.26
N ARG A 84 0.36 -14.51 8.95
CA ARG A 84 -0.90 -13.92 9.43
C ARG A 84 -0.64 -13.15 10.71
N CYS A 85 -0.84 -11.84 10.70
CA CYS A 85 -0.73 -11.03 11.92
C CYS A 85 -1.47 -9.70 11.82
N ASN A 86 -1.57 -9.04 12.97
CA ASN A 86 -2.04 -7.67 13.07
C ASN A 86 -0.85 -6.69 12.89
N PHE A 87 -1.08 -5.58 12.20
CA PHE A 87 -0.05 -4.54 11.95
C PHE A 87 0.39 -3.79 13.21
N PHE A 88 -0.38 -3.89 14.29
CA PHE A 88 -0.09 -3.23 15.58
C PHE A 88 0.81 -4.06 16.49
N ASN A 89 1.18 -5.26 16.09
CA ASN A 89 2.13 -6.13 16.79
C ASN A 89 2.74 -7.11 15.80
N LEU A 90 3.80 -6.67 15.12
CA LEU A 90 4.46 -7.46 14.09
C LEU A 90 5.40 -8.51 14.71
N PRO A 91 5.33 -9.77 14.26
CA PRO A 91 6.14 -10.86 14.81
C PRO A 91 7.57 -10.87 14.23
N PHE A 92 8.23 -9.73 14.27
CA PHE A 92 9.59 -9.54 13.77
C PHE A 92 10.45 -8.80 14.78
N GLU A 93 11.74 -9.05 14.73
CA GLU A 93 12.75 -8.33 15.52
C GLU A 93 12.88 -6.87 15.10
N SER A 94 13.35 -6.03 16.01
CA SER A 94 13.64 -4.63 15.72
C SER A 94 14.79 -4.50 14.70
N GLY A 95 14.68 -3.52 13.80
CA GLY A 95 15.75 -3.20 12.87
C GLY A 95 16.00 -4.23 11.75
N LEU A 96 15.01 -5.05 11.42
CA LEU A 96 15.17 -6.16 10.48
C LEU A 96 15.10 -5.73 9.00
N PHE A 97 14.24 -4.77 8.64
CA PHE A 97 13.89 -4.49 7.25
C PHE A 97 14.54 -3.23 6.68
N ASP A 98 15.05 -3.35 5.46
CA ASP A 98 15.61 -2.23 4.67
C ASP A 98 14.53 -1.45 3.93
N LEU A 99 13.44 -2.13 3.57
CA LEU A 99 12.29 -1.57 2.90
C LEU A 99 11.00 -2.07 3.56
N ILE A 100 10.10 -1.14 3.86
CA ILE A 100 8.75 -1.45 4.31
C ILE A 100 7.75 -0.80 3.35
N VAL A 101 6.81 -1.59 2.86
CA VAL A 101 5.80 -1.17 1.87
C VAL A 101 4.41 -1.40 2.42
N MET A 102 3.52 -0.42 2.26
CA MET A 102 2.12 -0.51 2.68
C MET A 102 1.23 0.15 1.61
N VAL A 103 0.62 -0.67 0.75
CA VAL A 103 -0.15 -0.16 -0.40
C VAL A 103 -1.64 -0.43 -0.22
N ARG A 104 -2.45 0.64 -0.24
CA ARG A 104 -3.91 0.59 -0.11
C ARG A 104 -4.42 -0.04 1.20
N VAL A 105 -3.68 0.16 2.28
CA VAL A 105 -4.04 -0.33 3.63
C VAL A 105 -4.34 0.82 4.59
N MET A 106 -3.55 1.89 4.54
CA MET A 106 -3.60 2.97 5.52
C MET A 106 -5.01 3.61 5.67
N HIS A 107 -5.80 3.61 4.62
CA HIS A 107 -7.18 4.13 4.67
C HIS A 107 -8.18 3.23 5.43
N HIS A 108 -7.77 2.08 5.91
CA HIS A 108 -8.55 1.23 6.81
C HIS A 108 -8.17 1.42 8.28
N ILE A 109 -7.21 2.31 8.55
CA ILE A 109 -6.64 2.51 9.88
C ILE A 109 -7.07 3.89 10.41
N ASN A 110 -7.76 3.90 11.53
CA ASN A 110 -8.21 5.15 12.16
C ASN A 110 -7.13 5.81 13.02
N ASN A 111 -6.13 5.04 13.48
CA ASN A 111 -4.99 5.54 14.24
C ASN A 111 -3.67 5.11 13.58
N PRO A 112 -3.15 5.87 12.62
CA PRO A 112 -1.90 5.57 11.93
C PRO A 112 -0.68 5.49 12.86
N ALA A 113 -0.70 6.19 13.99
CA ALA A 113 0.45 6.26 14.90
C ALA A 113 0.89 4.87 15.39
N LEU A 114 -0.07 3.98 15.70
CA LEU A 114 0.24 2.62 16.16
C LEU A 114 0.96 1.79 15.10
N VAL A 115 0.63 2.00 13.82
CA VAL A 115 1.32 1.32 12.71
C VAL A 115 2.71 1.90 12.52
N TYR A 116 2.86 3.21 12.67
CA TYR A 116 4.16 3.86 12.59
C TYR A 116 5.10 3.41 13.72
N ASP A 117 4.60 3.16 14.93
CA ASP A 117 5.40 2.61 16.02
C ASP A 117 6.02 1.26 15.62
N GLU A 118 5.26 0.38 15.01
CA GLU A 118 5.77 -0.91 14.53
C GLU A 118 6.70 -0.76 13.32
N ILE A 119 6.38 0.11 12.36
CA ILE A 119 7.26 0.42 11.23
C ILE A 119 8.63 0.91 11.72
N LEU A 120 8.65 1.85 12.67
CA LEU A 120 9.86 2.37 13.27
C LEU A 120 10.65 1.30 14.02
N ARG A 121 9.96 0.39 14.70
CA ARG A 121 10.59 -0.70 15.44
C ARG A 121 11.22 -1.75 14.54
N VAL A 122 10.50 -2.23 13.52
CA VAL A 122 10.99 -3.33 12.66
C VAL A 122 11.88 -2.86 11.52
N GLY A 123 11.78 -1.59 11.14
CA GLY A 123 12.65 -0.98 10.13
C GLY A 123 14.06 -0.75 10.67
N ARG A 124 15.06 -1.02 9.84
CA ARG A 124 16.46 -0.70 10.15
C ARG A 124 16.67 0.81 10.11
N LYS A 125 17.65 1.30 10.81
CA LYS A 125 18.14 2.69 10.70
C LYS A 125 18.37 3.04 9.22
N GLY A 126 17.87 4.18 8.77
CA GLY A 126 17.92 4.60 7.38
C GLY A 126 17.09 3.76 6.40
N ALA A 127 16.19 2.90 6.86
CA ALA A 127 15.31 2.13 5.98
C ALA A 127 14.36 3.01 5.18
N THR A 128 14.01 2.56 3.98
CA THR A 128 12.98 3.21 3.16
C THR A 128 11.59 2.71 3.56
N VAL A 129 10.63 3.62 3.69
CA VAL A 129 9.21 3.28 3.89
C VAL A 129 8.38 3.88 2.76
N ILE A 130 7.52 3.08 2.15
CA ILE A 130 6.63 3.52 1.07
C ILE A 130 5.20 3.20 1.48
N ILE A 131 4.39 4.25 1.67
CA ILE A 131 2.99 4.11 2.08
C ILE A 131 2.10 4.73 1.02
N SER A 132 1.08 4.00 0.57
CA SER A 132 0.08 4.63 -0.27
C SER A 132 -1.16 5.03 0.53
N VAL A 133 -1.66 6.23 0.22
CA VAL A 133 -2.85 6.80 0.83
C VAL A 133 -3.81 7.27 -0.24
N PRO A 134 -5.13 7.16 -0.02
CA PRO A 134 -6.11 7.71 -0.94
C PRO A 134 -6.01 9.25 -0.94
N TYR A 135 -6.24 9.82 -2.09
CA TYR A 135 -6.24 11.27 -2.26
C TYR A 135 -7.37 11.70 -3.19
N SER A 136 -7.97 12.82 -2.90
CA SER A 136 -8.92 13.48 -3.79
C SER A 136 -8.51 14.93 -3.99
N PRO A 137 -8.15 15.32 -5.23
CA PRO A 137 -7.76 16.71 -5.53
C PRO A 137 -8.86 17.74 -5.19
N LEU A 138 -10.11 17.29 -5.16
CA LEU A 138 -11.29 18.14 -4.87
C LEU A 138 -11.69 18.09 -3.40
N SER A 139 -10.99 17.33 -2.57
CA SER A 139 -11.32 17.24 -1.14
C SER A 139 -10.90 18.51 -0.40
N LYS A 140 -11.84 19.06 0.38
CA LYS A 140 -11.60 20.18 1.30
C LYS A 140 -11.34 19.70 2.73
N MET A 141 -11.03 18.43 2.92
CA MET A 141 -10.82 17.84 4.24
C MET A 141 -9.54 18.35 4.88
N ARG A 142 -9.62 18.63 6.19
CA ARG A 142 -8.48 19.11 7.01
C ARG A 142 -7.99 18.08 8.03
N GLU A 143 -8.73 17.00 8.22
CA GLU A 143 -8.44 15.95 9.20
C GLU A 143 -8.87 14.57 8.65
N ILE A 144 -8.34 13.49 9.23
CA ILE A 144 -8.84 12.15 8.94
C ILE A 144 -10.25 12.03 9.50
N LYS A 145 -11.20 11.69 8.64
CA LYS A 145 -12.59 11.40 9.01
C LYS A 145 -12.97 10.01 8.52
N GLU A 146 -13.78 9.32 9.31
CA GLU A 146 -14.55 8.20 8.82
C GLU A 146 -15.54 8.72 7.79
N ILE A 147 -15.32 8.41 6.52
CA ILE A 147 -16.13 8.97 5.45
C ILE A 147 -17.19 8.01 5.01
N ARG A 148 -16.94 6.70 5.16
CA ARG A 148 -17.81 5.74 4.52
C ARG A 148 -17.72 4.37 5.17
N GLU A 149 -18.85 3.91 5.62
CA GLU A 149 -19.13 2.49 5.73
C GLU A 149 -19.46 1.99 4.33
N VAL A 150 -18.55 1.29 3.68
CA VAL A 150 -18.80 0.71 2.36
C VAL A 150 -19.40 -0.66 2.56
N LYS A 151 -20.72 -0.75 2.38
CA LYS A 151 -21.43 -2.03 2.29
C LYS A 151 -21.32 -2.53 0.85
N THR A 152 -20.60 -3.59 0.65
CA THR A 152 -20.55 -4.30 -0.63
C THR A 152 -21.19 -5.67 -0.47
N LYS A 153 -21.47 -6.36 -1.58
CA LYS A 153 -21.83 -7.79 -1.54
C LYS A 153 -20.74 -8.66 -0.90
N LEU A 154 -19.60 -8.08 -0.60
CA LEU A 154 -18.35 -8.71 -0.20
C LEU A 154 -17.97 -8.41 1.27
N GLY A 155 -18.78 -7.62 1.98
CA GLY A 155 -18.53 -7.24 3.37
C GLY A 155 -18.69 -5.74 3.65
N VAL A 156 -18.48 -5.38 4.91
CA VAL A 156 -18.56 -3.98 5.39
C VAL A 156 -17.16 -3.49 5.74
N HIS A 157 -16.77 -2.37 5.15
CA HIS A 157 -15.50 -1.72 5.48
C HIS A 157 -15.72 -0.30 5.96
N LYS A 158 -14.91 0.11 6.91
CA LYS A 158 -14.73 1.50 7.27
C LYS A 158 -13.54 2.05 6.49
N ILE A 159 -13.75 3.19 5.83
CA ILE A 159 -12.71 3.88 5.08
C ILE A 159 -12.51 5.25 5.71
N TYR A 160 -11.26 5.56 6.00
CA TYR A 160 -10.83 6.83 6.56
C TYR A 160 -10.08 7.62 5.48
N TYR A 161 -10.47 8.87 5.27
CA TYR A 161 -9.78 9.76 4.35
C TYR A 161 -9.30 11.00 5.10
N GLY A 162 -8.18 11.53 4.67
CA GLY A 162 -7.64 12.78 5.17
C GLY A 162 -6.73 13.43 4.14
N PRO A 163 -6.33 14.68 4.38
CA PRO A 163 -5.28 15.30 3.58
C PRO A 163 -3.96 14.55 3.78
N PRO A 164 -3.02 14.59 2.80
CA PRO A 164 -1.76 13.84 2.89
C PRO A 164 -0.98 14.11 4.17
N GLU A 165 -1.07 15.31 4.70
CA GLU A 165 -0.38 15.76 5.91
C GLU A 165 -0.79 14.96 7.16
N THR A 166 -2.00 14.42 7.18
CA THR A 166 -2.50 13.60 8.31
C THR A 166 -1.88 12.20 8.36
N TYR A 167 -1.22 11.80 7.28
CA TYR A 167 -0.49 10.53 7.19
C TYR A 167 1.02 10.71 7.34
N LEU A 168 1.47 11.92 7.73
CA LEU A 168 2.88 12.18 7.98
C LEU A 168 3.20 11.91 9.47
N ASP A 169 4.27 11.16 9.70
CA ASP A 169 4.84 10.98 11.03
C ASP A 169 6.15 11.77 11.12
N LYS A 170 6.24 12.68 12.09
CA LYS A 170 7.40 13.57 12.26
C LYS A 170 8.71 12.84 12.62
N ARG A 171 8.61 11.59 13.04
CA ARG A 171 9.77 10.73 13.35
C ARG A 171 10.44 10.18 12.09
N MET A 172 9.78 10.29 10.93
CA MET A 172 10.30 9.86 9.63
C MET A 172 10.50 11.07 8.72
N SER A 173 11.56 11.04 7.93
CA SER A 173 11.85 12.10 6.94
C SER A 173 11.09 11.81 5.64
N LEU A 174 10.16 12.68 5.26
CA LEU A 174 9.48 12.58 3.96
C LEU A 174 10.45 12.97 2.85
N GLU A 175 10.84 12.00 2.00
CA GLU A 175 11.74 12.23 0.87
C GLU A 175 11.00 12.69 -0.39
N ALA A 176 9.82 12.13 -0.66
CA ALA A 176 9.07 12.44 -1.87
C ALA A 176 7.59 12.05 -1.78
N ILE A 177 6.79 12.70 -2.59
CA ILE A 177 5.38 12.36 -2.86
C ILE A 177 5.22 12.07 -4.35
N PHE A 178 4.60 10.93 -4.65
CA PHE A 178 4.23 10.53 -6.00
C PHE A 178 2.75 10.16 -6.04
N GLY A 179 2.18 10.06 -7.22
CA GLY A 179 0.79 9.67 -7.35
C GLY A 179 0.54 8.71 -8.50
N THR A 180 -0.51 7.90 -8.37
CA THR A 180 -1.08 7.06 -9.42
C THR A 180 -2.59 7.26 -9.50
N GLY A 181 -3.22 6.63 -10.47
CA GLY A 181 -4.68 6.64 -10.60
C GLY A 181 -5.24 7.77 -11.44
N LEU A 182 -4.43 8.36 -12.35
CA LEU A 182 -4.93 9.30 -13.34
C LEU A 182 -6.07 8.69 -14.18
N PHE A 183 -5.99 7.38 -14.45
CA PHE A 183 -6.95 6.61 -15.22
C PHE A 183 -7.83 5.70 -14.33
N ASP A 184 -7.85 5.89 -13.01
CA ASP A 184 -8.72 5.13 -12.08
C ASP A 184 -10.12 5.75 -12.02
N ASN A 185 -10.75 5.92 -13.15
CA ASN A 185 -12.11 6.42 -13.30
C ASN A 185 -12.93 5.49 -14.22
N ARG A 186 -14.20 5.84 -14.49
CA ARG A 186 -15.06 5.05 -15.39
C ARG A 186 -14.44 4.89 -16.79
N ILE A 187 -13.73 5.89 -17.30
CA ILE A 187 -13.05 5.85 -18.59
C ILE A 187 -11.86 4.90 -18.53
N GLY A 188 -11.02 5.01 -17.51
CA GLY A 188 -9.88 4.12 -17.32
C GLY A 188 -10.27 2.65 -17.17
N LYS A 189 -11.38 2.37 -16.48
CA LYS A 189 -11.92 1.00 -16.40
C LYS A 189 -12.40 0.45 -17.74
N LYS A 190 -12.89 1.29 -18.66
CA LYS A 190 -13.22 0.88 -20.04
C LYS A 190 -11.97 0.65 -20.89
N LEU A 191 -10.90 1.38 -20.60
CA LEU A 191 -9.61 1.30 -21.31
C LEU A 191 -8.60 0.35 -20.66
N HIS A 192 -9.02 -0.50 -19.73
CA HIS A 192 -8.12 -1.36 -18.92
C HIS A 192 -7.17 -2.22 -19.74
N LYS A 193 -7.51 -2.57 -20.96
CA LYS A 193 -6.67 -3.33 -21.89
C LYS A 193 -5.49 -2.52 -22.48
N LEU A 194 -5.53 -1.19 -22.35
CA LEU A 194 -4.48 -0.32 -22.86
C LEU A 194 -3.37 -0.13 -21.81
N SER A 195 -2.64 -1.19 -21.54
CA SER A 195 -1.62 -1.25 -20.49
C SER A 195 -0.51 -0.19 -20.64
N PHE A 196 -0.27 0.35 -21.83
CA PHE A 196 0.69 1.43 -22.06
C PHE A 196 0.31 2.71 -21.32
N LEU A 197 -0.98 2.97 -21.03
CA LEU A 197 -1.42 4.12 -20.25
C LEU A 197 -0.85 4.13 -18.83
N SER A 198 -0.48 2.96 -18.28
CA SER A 198 0.20 2.87 -17.01
C SER A 198 1.59 3.52 -17.03
N PHE A 199 2.24 3.56 -18.18
CA PHE A 199 3.51 4.26 -18.35
C PHE A 199 3.32 5.77 -18.20
N PHE A 200 2.28 6.33 -18.80
CA PHE A 200 1.93 7.75 -18.62
C PHE A 200 1.62 8.08 -17.18
N ASP A 201 0.91 7.19 -16.48
CA ASP A 201 0.59 7.39 -15.08
C ASP A 201 1.86 7.46 -14.21
N VAL A 202 2.85 6.61 -14.48
CA VAL A 202 4.13 6.63 -13.76
C VAL A 202 5.03 7.80 -14.17
N THR A 203 5.11 8.16 -15.45
CA THR A 203 5.93 9.29 -15.91
C THR A 203 5.43 10.62 -15.34
N THR A 204 4.12 10.74 -15.16
CA THR A 204 3.48 11.92 -14.56
C THR A 204 3.26 11.80 -13.05
N ALA A 205 3.86 10.81 -12.39
CA ALA A 205 3.63 10.55 -10.96
C ALA A 205 4.05 11.72 -10.04
N ARG A 206 5.00 12.55 -10.43
CA ARG A 206 5.38 13.78 -9.70
C ARG A 206 4.29 14.84 -9.67
N PHE A 207 3.35 14.83 -10.61
CA PHE A 207 2.18 15.71 -10.62
C PHE A 207 1.05 15.10 -9.75
N TRP A 208 1.39 14.73 -8.52
CA TRP A 208 0.53 13.98 -7.61
C TRP A 208 -0.80 14.66 -7.31
N LYS A 209 -0.86 16.01 -7.38
CA LYS A 209 -2.10 16.78 -7.15
C LYS A 209 -3.22 16.45 -8.15
N LEU A 210 -2.91 15.79 -9.27
CA LEU A 210 -3.87 15.33 -10.27
C LEU A 210 -4.24 13.85 -10.14
N LYS A 211 -3.75 13.17 -9.10
CA LYS A 211 -3.88 11.72 -8.93
C LYS A 211 -4.89 11.36 -7.84
N ASN A 212 -5.33 10.12 -7.81
CA ASN A 212 -6.31 9.62 -6.85
C ASN A 212 -5.71 8.77 -5.74
N ASN A 213 -4.45 8.41 -5.85
CA ASN A 213 -3.72 7.66 -4.84
C ASN A 213 -2.30 8.20 -4.74
N LEU A 214 -1.85 8.51 -3.54
CA LEU A 214 -0.52 9.03 -3.29
C LEU A 214 0.38 7.95 -2.71
N PHE A 215 1.65 8.02 -3.07
CA PHE A 215 2.74 7.24 -2.51
C PHE A 215 3.67 8.20 -1.78
N LEU A 216 3.73 8.06 -0.49
CA LEU A 216 4.61 8.81 0.40
C LEU A 216 5.86 7.97 0.62
N LYS A 217 7.01 8.50 0.22
CA LYS A 217 8.30 7.85 0.45
C LYS A 217 9.00 8.53 1.61
N PHE A 218 9.31 7.74 2.64
CA PHE A 218 9.99 8.19 3.84
C PHE A 218 11.34 7.49 4.00
N ARG A 219 12.18 8.12 4.82
CA ARG A 219 13.40 7.56 5.38
C ARG A 219 13.25 7.46 6.90
N LEU A 220 13.58 6.31 7.47
CA LEU A 220 13.66 6.16 8.91
C LEU A 220 14.89 6.90 9.48
N PRO A 221 14.86 7.32 10.75
CA PRO A 221 16.00 7.93 11.40
C PRO A 221 17.23 6.99 11.45
N ASP A 222 18.41 7.59 11.48
CA ASP A 222 19.70 6.88 11.61
C ASP A 222 19.94 6.32 13.03
#